data_7eb7cc272508a911a2a17587b54b9453
#
_entry.id   7eb7cc272508a911a2a17587b54b9453
#
_cell.length_a   1.000
_cell.length_b   1.000
_cell.length_c   1.000
_cell.angle_alpha   90.00
_cell.angle_beta   90.00
_cell.angle_gamma   90.00
#
_symmetry.space_group_name_H-M   'P 1'
#
loop_
_entity.id
_entity.type
_entity.pdbx_description
1 polymer ?
#
loop_
_entity_poly.entity_id
_entity_poly.type
_entity_poly.pdbx_seq_one_letter_code
_entity_poly.pdbx_strand_id
1 'polypeptide(L)'
;MKKYVLESYNRYIESRKEYYLNRVPVYIINPLPSDIDLEHVLEEIASSVPNSFIDLIEGIYIGQFPELKNREIQAMLKDGAIYLSNFEDEVDVTEDVIIDDIIHEIAHSIEDEYHSLLYDDGIVEKEYIGKKKRLMDILEAEGEEFDKYMFFSDSVDKFDDFLYNDIGYDRLSLIINGLFISPYSVTTLREYFSNGFEEYLRGDRAYLKQTCPYLFYKIDELMNMELYDEL
;
A
#
# COMPACT_ATOMS: atom_id res chain seq x y z
N MET A 1 16.30 24.04 34.96
CA MET A 1 16.00 22.77 35.68
C MET A 1 14.54 22.34 35.56
N LYS A 2 13.55 23.21 35.94
CA LYS A 2 12.11 22.83 35.82
C LYS A 2 11.67 22.47 34.37
N LYS A 3 12.12 23.21 33.38
CA LYS A 3 11.76 22.97 31.95
C LYS A 3 12.28 21.61 31.46
N TYR A 4 13.54 21.29 31.73
CA TYR A 4 14.15 20.02 31.37
C TYR A 4 13.46 18.83 32.07
N VAL A 5 13.10 18.95 33.33
CA VAL A 5 12.39 17.90 34.08
C VAL A 5 10.99 17.69 33.52
N LEU A 6 10.30 18.76 33.12
CA LEU A 6 8.97 18.66 32.50
C LEU A 6 9.05 18.01 31.11
N GLU A 7 10.03 18.42 30.32
CA GLU A 7 10.28 17.82 28.98
C GLU A 7 10.68 16.34 29.08
N SER A 8 11.50 15.97 30.07
CA SER A 8 11.85 14.57 30.34
C SER A 8 10.67 13.76 30.85
N TYR A 9 9.83 14.37 31.70
CA TYR A 9 8.62 13.72 32.18
C TYR A 9 7.60 13.52 31.07
N ASN A 10 7.37 14.52 30.24
CA ASN A 10 6.46 14.41 29.11
C ASN A 10 6.95 13.33 28.13
N ARG A 11 8.25 13.31 27.78
CA ARG A 11 8.84 12.22 26.97
C ARG A 11 8.67 10.85 27.60
N TYR A 12 8.76 10.74 28.93
CA TYR A 12 8.55 9.49 29.65
C TYR A 12 7.09 9.05 29.64
N ILE A 13 6.13 9.99 29.74
CA ILE A 13 4.69 9.70 29.62
C ILE A 13 4.35 9.30 28.18
N GLU A 14 4.83 10.05 27.19
CA GLU A 14 4.65 9.77 25.76
C GLU A 14 5.24 8.40 25.39
N SER A 15 6.41 8.03 25.93
CA SER A 15 7.01 6.71 25.71
C SER A 15 6.26 5.53 26.37
N ARG A 16 5.21 5.81 27.13
CA ARG A 16 4.33 4.82 27.74
C ARG A 16 2.92 4.80 27.14
N LYS A 17 2.64 5.69 26.20
CA LYS A 17 1.36 5.67 25.52
C LYS A 17 1.32 4.41 24.66
N GLU A 18 0.39 3.53 24.98
CA GLU A 18 0.11 2.33 24.19
C GLU A 18 -0.87 2.73 23.09
N TYR A 19 -0.53 2.43 21.86
CA TYR A 19 -1.38 2.65 20.71
C TYR A 19 -1.87 1.31 20.17
N TYR A 20 -3.08 1.31 19.68
CA TYR A 20 -3.70 0.14 19.07
C TYR A 20 -4.50 0.54 17.83
N LEU A 21 -4.37 -0.24 16.77
CA LEU A 21 -5.32 -0.25 15.67
C LEU A 21 -6.32 -1.38 15.96
N ASN A 22 -7.48 -1.05 16.52
CA ASN A 22 -8.41 -2.00 17.13
C ASN A 22 -7.73 -2.89 18.21
N ARG A 23 -7.41 -4.16 17.87
CA ARG A 23 -6.70 -5.08 18.78
C ARG A 23 -5.22 -5.21 18.46
N VAL A 24 -4.78 -4.67 17.35
CA VAL A 24 -3.41 -4.78 16.86
C VAL A 24 -2.53 -3.74 17.56
N PRO A 25 -1.48 -4.16 18.25
CA PRO A 25 -0.59 -3.24 18.96
C PRO A 25 0.28 -2.44 18.00
N VAL A 26 0.47 -1.16 18.31
CA VAL A 26 1.34 -0.25 17.56
C VAL A 26 2.52 0.19 18.42
N TYR A 27 3.73 -0.14 17.95
CA TYR A 27 4.98 0.10 18.67
C TYR A 27 5.77 1.25 18.05
N ILE A 28 5.92 2.35 18.78
CA ILE A 28 6.73 3.49 18.36
C ILE A 28 8.18 3.28 18.84
N ILE A 29 9.06 2.91 17.91
CA ILE A 29 10.51 2.75 18.16
C ILE A 29 11.22 4.08 18.04
N ASN A 30 10.92 4.83 16.97
CA ASN A 30 11.34 6.20 16.78
C ASN A 30 10.11 7.09 16.57
N PRO A 31 10.07 8.30 17.16
CA PRO A 31 8.89 9.15 17.08
C PRO A 31 8.62 9.60 15.62
N LEU A 32 7.34 9.73 15.30
CA LEU A 32 6.86 10.42 14.11
C LEU A 32 7.12 11.94 14.20
N PRO A 33 7.06 12.67 13.09
CA PRO A 33 7.04 14.13 13.07
C PRO A 33 5.95 14.67 14.02
N SER A 34 6.22 15.83 14.62
CA SER A 34 5.36 16.36 15.69
C SER A 34 4.00 16.90 15.25
N ASP A 35 3.81 17.06 13.96
CA ASP A 35 2.60 17.50 13.26
C ASP A 35 1.69 16.33 12.82
N ILE A 36 2.13 15.10 13.03
CA ILE A 36 1.34 13.88 12.76
C ILE A 36 0.61 13.45 14.05
N ASP A 37 -0.72 13.38 13.97
CA ASP A 37 -1.56 12.80 15.02
C ASP A 37 -1.80 11.31 14.72
N LEU A 38 -0.99 10.45 15.35
CA LEU A 38 -1.10 9.02 15.18
C LEU A 38 -2.47 8.45 15.63
N GLU A 39 -3.12 9.05 16.62
CA GLU A 39 -4.45 8.59 17.05
C GLU A 39 -5.47 8.81 15.94
N HIS A 40 -5.44 9.99 15.31
CA HIS A 40 -6.28 10.30 14.16
C HIS A 40 -6.03 9.34 12.99
N VAL A 41 -4.76 9.08 12.66
CA VAL A 41 -4.38 8.09 11.61
C VAL A 41 -5.00 6.72 11.89
N LEU A 42 -4.87 6.21 13.13
CA LEU A 42 -5.40 4.91 13.50
C LEU A 42 -6.94 4.88 13.51
N GLU A 43 -7.59 5.96 13.92
CA GLU A 43 -9.06 6.09 13.89
C GLU A 43 -9.60 6.08 12.45
N GLU A 44 -8.95 6.79 11.52
CA GLU A 44 -9.33 6.81 10.10
C GLU A 44 -9.20 5.42 9.47
N ILE A 45 -8.10 4.70 9.73
CA ILE A 45 -7.92 3.32 9.24
C ILE A 45 -9.01 2.41 9.84
N ALA A 46 -9.23 2.47 11.17
CA ALA A 46 -10.21 1.64 11.85
C ALA A 46 -11.65 1.89 11.38
N SER A 47 -11.94 3.10 10.87
CA SER A 47 -13.26 3.46 10.34
C SER A 47 -13.48 2.99 8.90
N SER A 48 -12.42 2.81 8.13
CA SER A 48 -12.46 2.50 6.69
C SER A 48 -12.20 1.03 6.37
N VAL A 49 -11.40 0.33 7.19
CA VAL A 49 -11.02 -1.07 6.98
C VAL A 49 -11.80 -1.98 7.93
N PRO A 50 -12.44 -3.06 7.47
CA PRO A 50 -13.08 -4.07 8.31
C PRO A 50 -12.13 -4.65 9.38
N ASN A 51 -12.67 -4.90 10.59
CA ASN A 51 -11.90 -5.42 11.71
C ASN A 51 -11.20 -6.74 11.39
N SER A 52 -11.86 -7.63 10.68
CA SER A 52 -11.32 -8.93 10.23
C SER A 52 -10.08 -8.79 9.37
N PHE A 53 -10.01 -7.77 8.52
CA PHE A 53 -8.80 -7.50 7.72
C PHE A 53 -7.67 -6.90 8.56
N ILE A 54 -8.00 -6.02 9.50
CA ILE A 54 -7.02 -5.50 10.45
C ILE A 54 -6.44 -6.62 11.32
N ASP A 55 -7.27 -7.56 11.76
CA ASP A 55 -6.87 -8.70 12.61
C ASP A 55 -5.94 -9.71 11.88
N LEU A 56 -5.73 -9.56 10.55
CA LEU A 56 -4.75 -10.35 9.79
C LEU A 56 -3.29 -9.96 10.10
N ILE A 57 -3.06 -8.79 10.67
CA ILE A 57 -1.73 -8.33 11.05
C ILE A 57 -1.48 -8.51 12.55
N GLU A 58 -0.25 -8.85 12.92
CA GLU A 58 0.12 -9.11 14.33
C GLU A 58 0.55 -7.84 15.08
N GLY A 59 0.97 -6.80 14.34
CA GLY A 59 1.45 -5.54 14.93
C GLY A 59 1.93 -4.54 13.89
N ILE A 60 2.06 -3.28 14.32
CA ILE A 60 2.63 -2.19 13.52
C ILE A 60 3.84 -1.66 14.27
N TYR A 61 5.00 -1.58 13.61
CA TYR A 61 6.25 -1.05 14.15
C TYR A 61 6.62 0.22 13.40
N ILE A 62 6.69 1.35 14.11
CA ILE A 62 7.04 2.66 13.54
C ILE A 62 8.44 3.04 13.96
N GLY A 63 9.34 3.29 12.99
CA GLY A 63 10.72 3.63 13.32
C GLY A 63 11.66 3.65 12.12
N GLN A 64 12.95 3.77 12.42
CA GLN A 64 14.01 3.72 11.40
C GLN A 64 14.46 2.28 11.21
N PHE A 65 14.11 1.70 10.07
CA PHE A 65 14.48 0.35 9.71
C PHE A 65 15.48 0.36 8.53
N PRO A 66 16.66 -0.23 8.69
CA PRO A 66 17.66 -0.28 7.60
C PRO A 66 17.13 -0.93 6.33
N GLU A 67 16.18 -1.88 6.43
CA GLU A 67 15.60 -2.57 5.29
C GLU A 67 14.72 -1.62 4.46
N LEU A 68 13.88 -0.79 5.09
CA LEU A 68 13.09 0.23 4.41
C LEU A 68 14.01 1.23 3.70
N LYS A 69 15.02 1.74 4.41
CA LYS A 69 15.96 2.72 3.88
C LYS A 69 16.76 2.17 2.68
N ASN A 70 17.20 0.92 2.75
CA ASN A 70 17.98 0.30 1.66
C ASN A 70 17.14 0.03 0.41
N ARG A 71 15.84 -0.16 0.56
CA ARG A 71 14.89 -0.38 -0.53
C ARG A 71 14.19 0.90 -0.99
N GLU A 72 14.45 2.02 -0.31
CA GLU A 72 13.81 3.33 -0.58
C GLU A 72 12.26 3.25 -0.53
N ILE A 73 11.73 2.50 0.44
CA ILE A 73 10.28 2.36 0.69
C ILE A 73 9.92 2.84 2.09
N GLN A 74 8.67 3.28 2.28
CA GLN A 74 8.20 3.84 3.55
C GLN A 74 7.51 2.81 4.45
N ALA A 75 6.93 1.76 3.87
CA ALA A 75 6.30 0.66 4.61
C ALA A 75 6.63 -0.70 4.00
N MET A 76 6.45 -1.76 4.77
CA MET A 76 6.45 -3.14 4.29
C MET A 76 5.73 -4.06 5.25
N LEU A 77 5.00 -5.04 4.71
CA LEU A 77 4.53 -6.21 5.43
C LEU A 77 5.63 -7.28 5.48
N LYS A 78 5.96 -7.73 6.68
CA LYS A 78 6.95 -8.79 6.88
C LYS A 78 6.61 -9.62 8.11
N ASP A 79 6.60 -10.94 7.94
CA ASP A 79 6.35 -11.90 9.02
C ASP A 79 5.05 -11.58 9.82
N GLY A 80 3.97 -11.19 9.12
CA GLY A 80 2.68 -10.85 9.72
C GLY A 80 2.60 -9.47 10.38
N ALA A 81 3.65 -8.65 10.32
CA ALA A 81 3.66 -7.31 10.91
C ALA A 81 4.00 -6.23 9.88
N ILE A 82 3.44 -5.04 10.08
CA ILE A 82 3.74 -3.85 9.26
C ILE A 82 4.91 -3.11 9.90
N TYR A 83 5.92 -2.82 9.10
CA TYR A 83 7.04 -1.94 9.45
C TYR A 83 6.88 -0.64 8.68
N LEU A 84 6.73 0.45 9.40
CA LEU A 84 6.52 1.79 8.86
C LEU A 84 7.70 2.70 9.23
N SER A 85 8.19 3.45 8.27
CA SER A 85 9.17 4.52 8.50
C SER A 85 8.61 5.54 9.52
N ASN A 86 9.50 6.20 10.26
CA ASN A 86 9.11 7.35 11.07
C ASN A 86 9.17 8.68 10.29
N PHE A 87 9.44 8.64 8.99
CA PHE A 87 9.44 9.78 8.05
C PHE A 87 10.37 10.94 8.45
N GLU A 88 11.38 10.71 9.28
CA GLU A 88 12.27 11.78 9.78
C GLU A 88 13.04 12.49 8.65
N ASP A 89 13.36 11.76 7.58
CA ASP A 89 14.10 12.26 6.43
C ASP A 89 13.16 12.79 5.30
N GLU A 90 11.83 12.72 5.50
CA GLU A 90 10.84 13.13 4.50
C GLU A 90 10.38 14.57 4.72
N VAL A 91 10.17 15.27 3.60
CA VAL A 91 9.64 16.64 3.60
C VAL A 91 8.16 16.56 3.19
N ASP A 92 7.30 17.24 3.96
CA ASP A 92 5.87 17.36 3.66
C ASP A 92 5.06 16.04 3.77
N VAL A 93 5.49 15.09 4.64
CA VAL A 93 4.65 13.92 4.95
C VAL A 93 3.34 14.34 5.61
N THR A 94 2.24 13.75 5.20
CA THR A 94 0.90 13.98 5.75
C THR A 94 0.33 12.73 6.38
N GLU A 95 -0.69 12.88 7.22
CA GLU A 95 -1.43 11.76 7.79
C GLU A 95 -2.04 10.87 6.70
N ASP A 96 -2.52 11.47 5.60
CA ASP A 96 -3.07 10.72 4.45
C ASP A 96 -2.05 9.75 3.85
N VAL A 97 -0.79 10.17 3.67
CA VAL A 97 0.29 9.30 3.17
C VAL A 97 0.49 8.10 4.10
N ILE A 98 0.51 8.35 5.41
CA ILE A 98 0.70 7.29 6.41
C ILE A 98 -0.49 6.32 6.43
N ILE A 99 -1.71 6.84 6.28
CA ILE A 99 -2.92 6.02 6.20
C ILE A 99 -2.88 5.14 4.96
N ASP A 100 -2.53 5.71 3.80
CA ASP A 100 -2.44 5.01 2.54
C ASP A 100 -1.37 3.90 2.59
N ASP A 101 -0.17 4.18 3.13
CA ASP A 101 0.89 3.19 3.33
C ASP A 101 0.45 2.02 4.23
N ILE A 102 -0.24 2.29 5.34
CA ILE A 102 -0.71 1.22 6.24
C ILE A 102 -1.83 0.41 5.57
N ILE A 103 -2.76 1.04 4.88
CA ILE A 103 -3.84 0.35 4.14
C ILE A 103 -3.26 -0.52 3.03
N HIS A 104 -2.23 -0.04 2.34
CA HIS A 104 -1.50 -0.78 1.32
C HIS A 104 -0.89 -2.08 1.88
N GLU A 105 -0.24 -2.00 3.04
CA GLU A 105 0.35 -3.17 3.69
C GLU A 105 -0.71 -4.13 4.26
N ILE A 106 -1.85 -3.61 4.75
CA ILE A 106 -3.00 -4.45 5.12
C ILE A 106 -3.52 -5.19 3.88
N ALA A 107 -3.59 -4.55 2.72
CA ALA A 107 -4.02 -5.20 1.48
C ALA A 107 -3.13 -6.40 1.11
N HIS A 108 -1.82 -6.33 1.38
CA HIS A 108 -0.93 -7.47 1.20
C HIS A 108 -1.29 -8.64 2.13
N SER A 109 -1.69 -8.39 3.38
CA SER A 109 -2.18 -9.44 4.28
C SER A 109 -3.48 -10.05 3.80
N ILE A 110 -4.39 -9.23 3.28
CA ILE A 110 -5.65 -9.69 2.68
C ILE A 110 -5.38 -10.58 1.48
N GLU A 111 -4.46 -10.17 0.60
CA GLU A 111 -4.09 -10.96 -0.58
C GLU A 111 -3.52 -12.33 -0.19
N ASP A 112 -2.66 -12.38 0.83
CA ASP A 112 -2.07 -13.62 1.32
C ASP A 112 -3.14 -14.56 1.89
N GLU A 113 -4.12 -14.07 2.66
CA GLU A 113 -5.19 -14.86 3.27
C GLU A 113 -6.26 -15.29 2.24
N TYR A 114 -6.69 -14.36 1.36
CA TYR A 114 -7.77 -14.58 0.41
C TYR A 114 -7.29 -14.90 -1.02
N HIS A 115 -6.05 -15.35 -1.18
CA HIS A 115 -5.42 -15.62 -2.47
C HIS A 115 -6.29 -16.46 -3.41
N SER A 116 -6.87 -17.56 -2.89
CA SER A 116 -7.72 -18.45 -3.70
C SER A 116 -8.97 -17.76 -4.21
N LEU A 117 -9.62 -16.93 -3.40
CA LEU A 117 -10.80 -16.18 -3.81
C LEU A 117 -10.46 -15.13 -4.88
N LEU A 118 -9.31 -14.50 -4.76
CA LEU A 118 -8.86 -13.46 -5.68
C LEU A 118 -8.44 -14.04 -7.05
N TYR A 119 -7.74 -15.17 -7.06
CA TYR A 119 -6.98 -15.58 -8.25
C TYR A 119 -7.31 -16.96 -8.82
N ASP A 120 -7.97 -17.89 -8.11
CA ASP A 120 -8.18 -19.28 -8.61
C ASP A 120 -8.99 -19.34 -9.91
N ASP A 121 -9.87 -18.38 -10.17
CA ASP A 121 -10.61 -18.29 -11.43
C ASP A 121 -9.79 -17.66 -12.57
N GLY A 122 -8.62 -17.06 -12.26
CA GLY A 122 -7.69 -16.44 -13.19
C GLY A 122 -8.24 -15.20 -13.90
N ILE A 123 -9.34 -14.60 -13.40
CA ILE A 123 -9.99 -13.47 -14.09
C ILE A 123 -9.19 -12.17 -13.85
N VAL A 124 -8.78 -11.90 -12.62
CA VAL A 124 -7.97 -10.72 -12.27
C VAL A 124 -6.59 -10.81 -12.92
N GLU A 125 -5.96 -11.97 -12.89
CA GLU A 125 -4.68 -12.19 -13.54
C GLU A 125 -4.75 -11.94 -15.07
N LYS A 126 -5.80 -12.43 -15.74
CA LYS A 126 -6.03 -12.17 -17.18
C LYS A 126 -6.24 -10.68 -17.46
N GLU A 127 -6.97 -9.97 -16.60
CA GLU A 127 -7.13 -8.52 -16.72
C GLU A 127 -5.78 -7.82 -16.64
N TYR A 128 -5.00 -8.12 -15.60
CA TYR A 128 -3.67 -7.55 -15.36
C TYR A 128 -2.71 -7.81 -16.54
N ILE A 129 -2.59 -9.07 -16.97
CA ILE A 129 -1.74 -9.45 -18.12
C ILE A 129 -2.21 -8.77 -19.41
N GLY A 130 -3.52 -8.67 -19.63
CA GLY A 130 -4.09 -7.97 -20.78
C GLY A 130 -3.71 -6.48 -20.80
N LYS A 131 -3.72 -5.83 -19.65
CA LYS A 131 -3.29 -4.44 -19.48
C LYS A 131 -1.79 -4.26 -19.70
N LYS A 132 -0.95 -5.15 -19.16
CA LYS A 132 0.50 -5.14 -19.44
C LYS A 132 0.81 -5.27 -20.91
N LYS A 133 0.10 -6.14 -21.65
CA LYS A 133 0.23 -6.24 -23.10
C LYS A 133 -0.12 -4.94 -23.81
N ARG A 134 -1.23 -4.30 -23.39
CA ARG A 134 -1.62 -3.02 -23.97
C ARG A 134 -0.61 -1.90 -23.67
N LEU A 135 -0.06 -1.87 -22.46
CA LEU A 135 1.02 -0.93 -22.11
C LEU A 135 2.25 -1.17 -22.99
N MET A 136 2.64 -2.42 -23.20
CA MET A 136 3.74 -2.79 -24.09
C MET A 136 3.52 -2.26 -25.51
N ASP A 137 2.31 -2.46 -26.07
CA ASP A 137 1.95 -1.97 -27.41
C ASP A 137 2.02 -0.43 -27.49
N ILE A 138 1.59 0.27 -26.43
CA ILE A 138 1.66 1.74 -26.35
C ILE A 138 3.12 2.20 -26.34
N LEU A 139 3.97 1.63 -25.48
CA LEU A 139 5.38 2.00 -25.39
C LEU A 139 6.13 1.75 -26.70
N GLU A 140 5.84 0.66 -27.40
CA GLU A 140 6.38 0.42 -28.75
C GLU A 140 5.93 1.47 -29.77
N ALA A 141 4.66 1.87 -29.71
CA ALA A 141 4.13 2.90 -30.58
C ALA A 141 4.74 4.29 -30.31
N GLU A 142 5.11 4.56 -29.05
CA GLU A 142 5.84 5.75 -28.64
C GLU A 142 7.33 5.71 -29.02
N GLY A 143 7.83 4.57 -29.49
CA GLY A 143 9.20 4.40 -29.96
C GLY A 143 10.20 3.97 -28.88
N GLU A 144 9.71 3.46 -27.75
CA GLU A 144 10.57 2.94 -26.69
C GLU A 144 11.20 1.60 -27.12
N GLU A 145 12.50 1.45 -26.83
CA GLU A 145 13.25 0.22 -27.07
C GLU A 145 13.41 -0.55 -25.75
N PHE A 146 12.87 -1.77 -25.69
CA PHE A 146 12.94 -2.60 -24.49
C PHE A 146 12.85 -4.10 -24.81
N ASP A 147 13.28 -4.94 -23.86
CA ASP A 147 13.09 -6.38 -23.96
C ASP A 147 11.65 -6.76 -23.57
N LYS A 148 10.84 -7.16 -24.56
CA LYS A 148 9.45 -7.59 -24.33
C LYS A 148 9.31 -8.70 -23.30
N TYR A 149 10.34 -9.52 -23.11
CA TYR A 149 10.30 -10.63 -22.17
C TYR A 149 10.15 -10.15 -20.73
N MET A 150 10.66 -8.95 -20.39
CA MET A 150 10.53 -8.41 -19.02
C MET A 150 9.08 -8.17 -18.58
N PHE A 151 8.15 -7.93 -19.52
CA PHE A 151 6.73 -7.73 -19.20
C PHE A 151 6.03 -8.99 -18.69
N PHE A 152 6.61 -10.16 -18.92
CA PHE A 152 6.00 -11.47 -18.62
C PHE A 152 6.95 -12.39 -17.85
N SER A 153 8.14 -11.93 -17.52
CA SER A 153 9.11 -12.69 -16.74
C SER A 153 8.86 -12.51 -15.24
N ASP A 154 9.33 -13.47 -14.45
CA ASP A 154 9.34 -13.39 -12.97
C ASP A 154 10.41 -12.40 -12.46
N SER A 155 11.11 -11.72 -13.37
CA SER A 155 12.18 -10.75 -13.03
C SER A 155 11.57 -9.37 -12.75
N VAL A 156 10.91 -9.24 -11.61
CA VAL A 156 10.23 -8.01 -11.16
C VAL A 156 11.19 -6.84 -11.13
N ASP A 157 12.39 -7.02 -10.57
CA ASP A 157 13.38 -5.94 -10.40
C ASP A 157 13.77 -5.24 -11.71
N LYS A 158 13.92 -6.00 -12.81
CA LYS A 158 14.28 -5.41 -14.11
C LYS A 158 13.13 -4.65 -14.75
N PHE A 159 11.90 -5.12 -14.53
CA PHE A 159 10.73 -4.46 -15.06
C PHE A 159 10.43 -3.18 -14.30
N ASP A 160 10.56 -3.22 -12.99
CA ASP A 160 10.41 -2.05 -12.13
C ASP A 160 11.49 -0.99 -12.42
N ASP A 161 12.75 -1.41 -12.52
CA ASP A 161 13.88 -0.53 -12.90
C ASP A 161 13.64 0.16 -14.27
N PHE A 162 13.14 -0.57 -15.25
CA PHE A 162 12.76 -0.01 -16.56
C PHE A 162 11.63 1.02 -16.44
N LEU A 163 10.57 0.71 -15.69
CA LEU A 163 9.46 1.64 -15.51
C LEU A 163 9.89 2.90 -14.78
N TYR A 164 10.75 2.76 -13.77
CA TYR A 164 11.19 3.86 -12.94
C TYR A 164 12.28 4.73 -13.63
N ASN A 165 13.35 4.09 -14.15
CA ASN A 165 14.54 4.79 -14.65
C ASN A 165 14.46 5.13 -16.14
N ASP A 166 13.92 4.23 -16.98
CA ASP A 166 13.88 4.46 -18.42
C ASP A 166 12.63 5.24 -18.85
N ILE A 167 11.45 4.88 -18.32
CA ILE A 167 10.20 5.57 -18.66
C ILE A 167 9.98 6.79 -17.75
N GLY A 168 10.18 6.64 -16.44
CA GLY A 168 9.87 7.61 -15.40
C GLY A 168 8.40 7.63 -15.00
N TYR A 169 8.12 7.64 -13.70
CA TYR A 169 6.75 7.53 -13.17
C TYR A 169 5.84 8.69 -13.59
N ASP A 170 6.37 9.91 -13.76
CA ASP A 170 5.59 11.05 -14.24
C ASP A 170 5.04 10.80 -15.64
N ARG A 171 5.88 10.31 -16.55
CA ARG A 171 5.47 9.97 -17.91
C ARG A 171 4.59 8.74 -17.95
N LEU A 172 4.94 7.72 -17.14
CA LEU A 172 4.16 6.50 -17.03
C LEU A 172 2.73 6.80 -16.57
N SER A 173 2.54 7.69 -15.60
CA SER A 173 1.21 8.11 -15.12
C SER A 173 0.32 8.66 -16.23
N LEU A 174 0.90 9.37 -17.20
CA LEU A 174 0.15 9.87 -18.35
C LEU A 174 -0.23 8.74 -19.33
N ILE A 175 0.70 7.80 -19.56
CA ILE A 175 0.52 6.69 -20.51
C ILE A 175 -0.54 5.70 -19.99
N ILE A 176 -0.54 5.42 -18.69
CA ILE A 176 -1.42 4.41 -18.09
C ILE A 176 -2.80 4.94 -17.71
N ASN A 177 -3.09 6.21 -17.89
CA ASN A 177 -4.39 6.79 -17.57
C ASN A 177 -5.54 6.02 -18.25
N GLY A 178 -6.50 5.55 -17.45
CA GLY A 178 -7.58 4.67 -17.90
C GLY A 178 -7.14 3.22 -18.21
N LEU A 179 -5.90 2.86 -17.91
CA LEU A 179 -5.38 1.50 -18.08
C LEU A 179 -5.00 0.87 -16.72
N PHE A 180 -4.31 1.60 -15.85
CA PHE A 180 -3.95 1.22 -14.50
C PHE A 180 -4.32 2.34 -13.53
N ILE A 181 -4.33 2.04 -12.24
CA ILE A 181 -4.66 2.99 -11.17
C ILE A 181 -3.47 3.92 -10.90
N SER A 182 -2.28 3.34 -10.79
CA SER A 182 -1.04 4.04 -10.48
C SER A 182 0.14 3.42 -11.25
N PRO A 183 1.28 4.12 -11.42
CA PRO A 183 2.50 3.53 -11.95
C PRO A 183 2.94 2.28 -11.22
N TYR A 184 2.81 2.28 -9.89
CA TYR A 184 3.23 1.16 -9.06
C TYR A 184 2.36 -0.08 -9.26
N SER A 185 1.07 0.07 -9.51
CA SER A 185 0.14 -1.03 -9.83
C SER A 185 0.47 -1.79 -11.13
N VAL A 186 1.41 -1.27 -11.95
CA VAL A 186 1.89 -1.93 -13.17
C VAL A 186 2.91 -3.01 -12.85
N THR A 187 3.66 -2.89 -11.76
CA THR A 187 4.88 -3.67 -11.48
C THR A 187 4.60 -5.14 -11.29
N THR A 188 3.68 -5.47 -10.37
CA THR A 188 3.29 -6.84 -10.05
C THR A 188 1.77 -7.01 -9.93
N LEU A 189 1.29 -8.25 -9.97
CA LEU A 189 -0.11 -8.56 -9.68
C LEU A 189 -0.47 -8.22 -8.23
N ARG A 190 0.49 -8.39 -7.31
CA ARG A 190 0.38 -8.04 -5.90
C ARG A 190 0.15 -6.54 -5.72
N GLU A 191 0.95 -5.71 -6.38
CA GLU A 191 0.79 -4.26 -6.36
C GLU A 191 -0.47 -3.78 -7.10
N TYR A 192 -0.90 -4.53 -8.11
CA TYR A 192 -2.16 -4.27 -8.78
C TYR A 192 -3.36 -4.44 -7.84
N PHE A 193 -3.33 -5.45 -6.98
CA PHE A 193 -4.36 -5.67 -5.97
C PHE A 193 -4.30 -4.61 -4.86
N SER A 194 -3.13 -4.37 -4.25
CA SER A 194 -3.01 -3.45 -3.11
C SER A 194 -3.38 -2.02 -3.48
N ASN A 195 -2.91 -1.52 -4.63
CA ASN A 195 -3.31 -0.19 -5.14
C ASN A 195 -4.80 -0.14 -5.49
N GLY A 196 -5.38 -1.23 -6.00
CA GLY A 196 -6.81 -1.31 -6.25
C GLY A 196 -7.64 -1.28 -4.97
N PHE A 197 -7.18 -1.94 -3.91
CA PHE A 197 -7.83 -1.94 -2.60
C PHE A 197 -7.78 -0.56 -1.94
N GLU A 198 -6.64 0.11 -2.00
CA GLU A 198 -6.44 1.49 -1.56
C GLU A 198 -7.39 2.45 -2.29
N GLU A 199 -7.43 2.39 -3.65
CA GLU A 199 -8.35 3.19 -4.47
C GLU A 199 -9.83 2.89 -4.16
N TYR A 200 -10.17 1.62 -3.84
CA TYR A 200 -11.52 1.26 -3.45
C TYR A 200 -11.93 1.89 -2.12
N LEU A 201 -11.04 1.97 -1.14
CA LEU A 201 -11.34 2.53 0.17
C LEU A 201 -11.29 4.06 0.21
N ARG A 202 -10.27 4.66 -0.38
CA ARG A 202 -9.94 6.07 -0.22
C ARG A 202 -10.05 6.92 -1.49
N GLY A 203 -10.03 6.26 -2.65
CA GLY A 203 -10.05 6.94 -3.96
C GLY A 203 -11.42 6.98 -4.63
N ASP A 204 -11.41 6.96 -5.96
CA ASP A 204 -12.61 6.99 -6.80
C ASP A 204 -13.02 5.56 -7.23
N ARG A 205 -13.98 4.99 -6.51
CA ARG A 205 -14.55 3.67 -6.82
C ARG A 205 -15.12 3.58 -8.24
N ALA A 206 -15.66 4.67 -8.78
CA ALA A 206 -16.21 4.68 -10.14
C ALA A 206 -15.08 4.58 -11.16
N TYR A 207 -13.98 5.29 -10.94
CA TYR A 207 -12.77 5.19 -11.75
C TYR A 207 -12.13 3.80 -11.66
N LEU A 208 -11.98 3.24 -10.46
CA LEU A 208 -11.49 1.88 -10.26
C LEU A 208 -12.35 0.88 -11.05
N LYS A 209 -13.69 0.95 -10.90
CA LYS A 209 -14.63 0.07 -11.59
C LYS A 209 -14.55 0.19 -13.11
N GLN A 210 -14.35 1.39 -13.62
CA GLN A 210 -14.20 1.63 -15.06
C GLN A 210 -12.86 1.12 -15.58
N THR A 211 -11.78 1.36 -14.83
CA THR A 211 -10.42 1.06 -15.24
C THR A 211 -10.08 -0.40 -15.00
N CYS A 212 -10.42 -0.96 -13.84
CA CYS A 212 -10.07 -2.31 -13.39
C CYS A 212 -11.33 -3.09 -12.94
N PRO A 213 -12.29 -3.39 -13.83
CA PRO A 213 -13.60 -3.92 -13.46
C PRO A 213 -13.54 -5.26 -12.74
N TYR A 214 -12.69 -6.18 -13.14
CA TYR A 214 -12.61 -7.50 -12.48
C TYR A 214 -11.95 -7.41 -11.11
N LEU A 215 -10.90 -6.60 -10.98
CA LEU A 215 -10.31 -6.29 -9.69
C LEU A 215 -11.33 -5.63 -8.76
N PHE A 216 -12.07 -4.62 -9.25
CA PHE A 216 -13.13 -3.97 -8.49
C PHE A 216 -14.14 -4.97 -7.93
N TYR A 217 -14.64 -5.90 -8.77
CA TYR A 217 -15.65 -6.87 -8.33
C TYR A 217 -15.11 -7.86 -7.30
N LYS A 218 -13.83 -8.24 -7.37
CA LYS A 218 -13.20 -9.10 -6.36
C LYS A 218 -13.04 -8.39 -5.02
N ILE A 219 -12.63 -7.12 -5.04
CA ILE A 219 -12.55 -6.31 -3.81
C ILE A 219 -13.96 -6.09 -3.23
N ASP A 220 -14.95 -5.79 -4.05
CA ASP A 220 -16.34 -5.60 -3.62
C ASP A 220 -16.93 -6.88 -3.03
N GLU A 221 -16.59 -8.05 -3.59
CA GLU A 221 -16.97 -9.37 -3.04
C GLU A 221 -16.35 -9.59 -1.66
N LEU A 222 -15.05 -9.34 -1.48
CA LEU A 222 -14.35 -9.41 -0.20
C LEU A 222 -14.97 -8.50 0.85
N MET A 223 -15.19 -7.24 0.51
CA MET A 223 -15.78 -6.26 1.43
C MET A 223 -17.19 -6.63 1.85
N ASN A 224 -18.00 -7.22 0.95
CA ASN A 224 -19.36 -7.66 1.27
C ASN A 224 -19.39 -8.94 2.11
N MET A 225 -18.42 -9.86 1.96
CA MET A 225 -18.33 -11.05 2.81
C MET A 225 -18.14 -10.66 4.28
N GLU A 226 -17.22 -9.74 4.56
CA GLU A 226 -16.93 -9.27 5.92
C GLU A 226 -18.13 -8.57 6.58
N LEU A 227 -18.92 -7.80 5.83
CA LEU A 227 -20.13 -7.15 6.34
C LEU A 227 -21.23 -8.15 6.75
N TYR A 228 -21.23 -9.37 6.20
CA TYR A 228 -22.19 -10.41 6.59
C TYR A 228 -21.73 -11.24 7.80
N ASP A 229 -20.43 -11.33 8.05
CA ASP A 229 -19.89 -12.07 9.20
C ASP A 229 -19.94 -11.24 10.50
N GLU A 230 -20.08 -9.91 10.41
CA GLU A 230 -20.28 -9.00 11.55
C GLU A 230 -21.75 -8.86 12.02
N LEU A 231 -22.73 -9.45 11.31
CA LEU A 231 -24.18 -9.41 11.63
C LEU A 231 -24.64 -10.68 12.34
#